data_ce0f6458f307d065cb2b2b66a384e7b0
#
_entry.id   ce0f6458f307d065cb2b2b66a384e7b0
#
_cell.length_a   1.000
_cell.length_b   1.000
_cell.length_c   1.000
_cell.angle_alpha   90.00
_cell.angle_beta   90.00
_cell.angle_gamma   90.00
#
_symmetry.space_group_name_H-M   'P 1'
#
loop_
_entity.id
_entity.type
_entity.pdbx_description
1 polymer ?
#
loop_
_entity_poly.entity_id
_entity_poly.type
_entity_poly.pdbx_seq_one_letter_code
_entity_poly.pdbx_strand_id
1 'polypeptide(L)'
;MQKKQIAFIGPGVMAEAMIVGLLHKKLAEPENIIISGPREERGEQLHKKYGIKTTVDNASAASHADVVVLSVKPQRLSEVMKGLKGIRSDALVLSIIAGANIKKISTGLKHKAVVRSMPNTPGQIGEGITVWTSSKEVTSEQQEIARAILGALGDEVFVEDESYLDMATALSGSGPAYVFLFTEALIDAGVHMGFPRRIAEQLVLQTIKGSIAYYHYAERHP
;
A
#
# COMPACT_ATOMS: atom_id res chain seq x y z
N MET A 1 9.09 -11.14 -12.34
CA MET A 1 7.86 -10.65 -11.73
C MET A 1 6.64 -10.79 -12.65
N GLN A 2 6.66 -10.42 -13.93
CA GLN A 2 5.51 -10.38 -14.86
C GLN A 2 4.65 -11.66 -14.92
N LYS A 3 5.24 -12.84 -14.71
CA LYS A 3 4.54 -14.15 -14.77
C LYS A 3 4.00 -14.63 -13.41
N LYS A 4 4.29 -13.91 -12.32
CA LYS A 4 3.83 -14.30 -10.97
C LYS A 4 2.34 -13.99 -10.80
N GLN A 5 1.58 -14.94 -10.24
CA GLN A 5 0.18 -14.74 -9.92
C GLN A 5 0.05 -13.98 -8.61
N ILE A 6 -0.64 -12.85 -8.62
CA ILE A 6 -0.80 -11.96 -7.46
C ILE A 6 -2.27 -11.91 -7.08
N ALA A 7 -2.60 -12.34 -5.86
CA ALA A 7 -3.94 -12.26 -5.30
C ALA A 7 -4.04 -11.12 -4.28
N PHE A 8 -4.94 -10.18 -4.52
CA PHE A 8 -5.28 -9.14 -3.55
C PHE A 8 -6.53 -9.55 -2.77
N ILE A 9 -6.40 -9.64 -1.45
CA ILE A 9 -7.49 -9.96 -0.54
C ILE A 9 -7.99 -8.67 0.10
N GLY A 10 -9.07 -8.12 -0.46
CA GLY A 10 -9.66 -6.83 -0.09
C GLY A 10 -9.55 -5.78 -1.19
N PRO A 11 -10.66 -5.44 -1.91
CA PRO A 11 -10.68 -4.50 -3.03
C PRO A 11 -10.75 -3.04 -2.55
N GLY A 12 -9.85 -2.67 -1.63
CA GLY A 12 -9.73 -1.32 -1.08
C GLY A 12 -8.98 -0.37 -2.00
N VAL A 13 -8.97 0.92 -1.64
CA VAL A 13 -8.31 2.00 -2.39
C VAL A 13 -6.81 1.74 -2.53
N MET A 14 -6.15 1.26 -1.46
CA MET A 14 -4.71 0.98 -1.52
C MET A 14 -4.40 -0.24 -2.38
N ALA A 15 -5.25 -1.29 -2.37
CA ALA A 15 -5.10 -2.41 -3.29
C ALA A 15 -5.23 -1.98 -4.75
N GLU A 16 -6.20 -1.11 -5.06
CA GLU A 16 -6.34 -0.52 -6.40
C GLU A 16 -5.10 0.29 -6.78
N ALA A 17 -4.56 1.11 -5.88
CA ALA A 17 -3.32 1.85 -6.12
C ALA A 17 -2.14 0.95 -6.45
N MET A 18 -1.96 -0.15 -5.70
CA MET A 18 -0.92 -1.15 -5.98
C MET A 18 -1.11 -1.78 -7.36
N ILE A 19 -2.33 -2.17 -7.71
CA ILE A 19 -2.66 -2.73 -9.04
C ILE A 19 -2.31 -1.74 -10.15
N VAL A 20 -2.74 -0.49 -10.03
CA VAL A 20 -2.42 0.58 -11.00
C VAL A 20 -0.92 0.75 -11.15
N GLY A 21 -0.18 0.83 -10.03
CA GLY A 21 1.28 0.95 -10.04
C GLY A 21 1.97 -0.24 -10.71
N LEU A 22 1.52 -1.48 -10.43
CA LEU A 22 2.06 -2.69 -11.03
C LEU A 22 1.84 -2.73 -12.54
N LEU A 23 0.64 -2.39 -13.02
CA LEU A 23 0.30 -2.35 -14.43
C LEU A 23 1.04 -1.22 -15.16
N HIS A 24 1.09 -0.02 -14.59
CA HIS A 24 1.78 1.13 -15.17
C HIS A 24 3.29 0.89 -15.32
N LYS A 25 3.92 0.29 -14.31
CA LYS A 25 5.34 -0.07 -14.33
C LYS A 25 5.63 -1.37 -15.09
N LYS A 26 4.61 -2.02 -15.68
CA LYS A 26 4.71 -3.30 -16.41
C LYS A 26 5.36 -4.40 -15.57
N LEU A 27 5.09 -4.41 -14.27
CA LEU A 27 5.59 -5.41 -13.32
C LEU A 27 4.71 -6.66 -13.27
N ALA A 28 3.44 -6.54 -13.67
CA ALA A 28 2.48 -7.64 -13.81
C ALA A 28 1.56 -7.36 -15.00
N GLU A 29 1.05 -8.43 -15.61
CA GLU A 29 0.00 -8.35 -16.63
C GLU A 29 -1.38 -8.49 -15.98
N PRO A 30 -2.46 -7.91 -16.55
CA PRO A 30 -3.81 -7.98 -15.95
C PRO A 30 -4.27 -9.40 -15.66
N GLU A 31 -3.99 -10.36 -16.54
CA GLU A 31 -4.38 -11.77 -16.38
C GLU A 31 -3.67 -12.48 -15.22
N ASN A 32 -2.59 -11.91 -14.69
CA ASN A 32 -1.83 -12.43 -13.56
C ASN A 32 -2.25 -11.82 -12.22
N ILE A 33 -3.23 -10.91 -12.24
CA ILE A 33 -3.76 -10.27 -11.05
C ILE A 33 -5.20 -10.75 -10.81
N ILE A 34 -5.46 -11.20 -9.59
CA ILE A 34 -6.81 -11.48 -9.12
C ILE A 34 -7.09 -10.67 -7.86
N ILE A 35 -8.28 -10.07 -7.76
CA ILE A 35 -8.72 -9.38 -6.55
C ILE A 35 -9.97 -10.03 -5.99
N SER A 36 -10.00 -10.21 -4.68
CA SER A 36 -11.10 -10.85 -3.98
C SER A 36 -11.71 -9.94 -2.92
N GLY A 37 -13.03 -9.99 -2.81
CA GLY A 37 -13.77 -9.28 -1.77
C GLY A 37 -15.28 -9.51 -1.84
N PRO A 38 -16.02 -9.21 -0.74
CA PRO A 38 -17.41 -9.62 -0.59
C PRO A 38 -18.40 -8.84 -1.46
N ARG A 39 -17.97 -7.73 -2.09
CA ARG A 39 -18.83 -6.90 -2.94
C ARG A 39 -18.51 -7.16 -4.41
N GLU A 40 -19.39 -7.90 -5.07
CA GLU A 40 -19.26 -8.27 -6.47
C GLU A 40 -19.17 -7.06 -7.41
N GLU A 41 -20.03 -6.05 -7.19
CA GLU A 41 -20.02 -4.78 -7.95
C GLU A 41 -18.64 -4.09 -7.95
N ARG A 42 -17.92 -4.12 -6.81
CA ARG A 42 -16.58 -3.54 -6.73
C ARG A 42 -15.58 -4.35 -7.54
N GLY A 43 -15.70 -5.66 -7.54
CA GLY A 43 -14.92 -6.54 -8.39
C GLY A 43 -15.13 -6.21 -9.88
N GLU A 44 -16.39 -6.14 -10.33
CA GLU A 44 -16.75 -5.80 -11.71
C GLU A 44 -16.21 -4.43 -12.14
N GLN A 45 -16.29 -3.41 -11.29
CA GLN A 45 -15.70 -2.09 -11.58
C GLN A 45 -14.20 -2.19 -11.86
N LEU A 46 -13.46 -2.95 -11.04
CA LEU A 46 -12.02 -3.13 -11.20
C LEU A 46 -11.69 -3.97 -12.44
N HIS A 47 -12.48 -5.00 -12.71
CA HIS A 47 -12.37 -5.79 -13.93
C HIS A 47 -12.55 -4.92 -15.19
N LYS A 48 -13.62 -4.14 -15.26
CA LYS A 48 -13.90 -3.24 -16.40
C LYS A 48 -12.80 -2.21 -16.60
N LYS A 49 -12.21 -1.72 -15.50
CA LYS A 49 -11.22 -0.62 -15.56
C LYS A 49 -9.82 -1.11 -15.90
N TYR A 50 -9.43 -2.30 -15.42
CA TYR A 50 -8.05 -2.77 -15.47
C TYR A 50 -7.85 -4.12 -16.16
N GLY A 51 -8.92 -4.83 -16.51
CA GLY A 51 -8.86 -6.16 -17.14
C GLY A 51 -8.43 -7.30 -16.20
N ILE A 52 -8.31 -7.04 -14.89
CA ILE A 52 -7.87 -8.01 -13.89
C ILE A 52 -8.98 -9.03 -13.56
N LYS A 53 -8.60 -10.20 -13.05
CA LYS A 53 -9.56 -11.21 -12.57
C LYS A 53 -10.17 -10.79 -11.23
N THR A 54 -11.42 -11.18 -11.00
CA THR A 54 -12.14 -10.88 -9.76
C THR A 54 -12.91 -12.09 -9.24
N THR A 55 -13.08 -12.20 -7.93
CA THR A 55 -13.86 -13.23 -7.27
C THR A 55 -14.36 -12.75 -5.91
N VAL A 56 -15.38 -13.41 -5.37
CA VAL A 56 -15.82 -13.21 -3.98
C VAL A 56 -15.21 -14.23 -3.02
N ASP A 57 -14.56 -15.26 -3.55
CA ASP A 57 -13.92 -16.34 -2.77
C ASP A 57 -12.43 -16.05 -2.54
N ASN A 58 -12.13 -15.63 -1.32
CA ASN A 58 -10.76 -15.33 -0.89
C ASN A 58 -9.84 -16.56 -0.94
N ALA A 59 -10.34 -17.75 -0.61
CA ALA A 59 -9.54 -18.97 -0.60
C ALA A 59 -9.18 -19.39 -2.03
N SER A 60 -10.13 -19.34 -2.94
CA SER A 60 -9.90 -19.61 -4.37
C SER A 60 -8.85 -18.64 -4.95
N ALA A 61 -8.95 -17.33 -4.64
CA ALA A 61 -7.98 -16.36 -5.11
C ALA A 61 -6.55 -16.64 -4.57
N ALA A 62 -6.43 -16.99 -3.30
CA ALA A 62 -5.14 -17.20 -2.64
C ALA A 62 -4.46 -18.52 -2.99
N SER A 63 -5.22 -19.58 -3.31
CA SER A 63 -4.70 -20.95 -3.47
C SER A 63 -3.75 -21.13 -4.67
N HIS A 64 -3.87 -20.29 -5.70
CA HIS A 64 -3.07 -20.35 -6.91
C HIS A 64 -2.04 -19.20 -7.03
N ALA A 65 -2.01 -18.33 -6.02
CA ALA A 65 -1.15 -17.16 -6.05
C ALA A 65 0.29 -17.47 -5.62
N ASP A 66 1.25 -16.83 -6.27
CA ASP A 66 2.65 -16.76 -5.82
C ASP A 66 2.82 -15.69 -4.74
N VAL A 67 1.98 -14.64 -4.80
CA VAL A 67 1.94 -13.57 -3.80
C VAL A 67 0.49 -13.31 -3.38
N VAL A 68 0.25 -13.35 -2.08
CA VAL A 68 -1.05 -13.02 -1.48
C VAL A 68 -0.93 -11.70 -0.73
N VAL A 69 -1.57 -10.66 -1.25
CA VAL A 69 -1.58 -9.32 -0.64
C VAL A 69 -2.79 -9.18 0.27
N LEU A 70 -2.56 -9.03 1.57
CA LEU A 70 -3.60 -8.76 2.56
C LEU A 70 -3.86 -7.25 2.62
N SER A 71 -5.01 -6.81 2.10
CA SER A 71 -5.41 -5.40 1.96
C SER A 71 -6.79 -5.09 2.54
N VAL A 72 -7.26 -5.91 3.48
CA VAL A 72 -8.51 -5.68 4.21
C VAL A 72 -8.32 -4.70 5.37
N LYS A 73 -9.43 -4.15 5.87
CA LYS A 73 -9.39 -3.33 7.09
C LYS A 73 -8.94 -4.18 8.29
N PRO A 74 -8.18 -3.59 9.27
CA PRO A 74 -7.65 -4.33 10.43
C PRO A 74 -8.72 -5.12 11.20
N GLN A 75 -9.93 -4.58 11.31
CA GLN A 75 -11.05 -5.19 12.00
C GLN A 75 -11.54 -6.50 11.34
N ARG A 76 -11.32 -6.65 10.02
CA ARG A 76 -11.74 -7.83 9.25
C ARG A 76 -10.67 -8.90 9.16
N LEU A 77 -9.40 -8.59 9.53
CA LEU A 77 -8.27 -9.49 9.33
C LEU A 77 -8.48 -10.87 9.96
N SER A 78 -8.93 -10.93 11.21
CA SER A 78 -9.10 -12.20 11.92
C SER A 78 -10.15 -13.11 11.28
N GLU A 79 -11.23 -12.54 10.75
CA GLU A 79 -12.26 -13.27 10.02
C GLU A 79 -11.74 -13.77 8.67
N VAL A 80 -11.07 -12.88 7.93
CA VAL A 80 -10.50 -13.22 6.62
C VAL A 80 -9.45 -14.33 6.74
N MET A 81 -8.54 -14.27 7.70
CA MET A 81 -7.53 -15.32 7.91
C MET A 81 -8.15 -16.69 8.19
N LYS A 82 -9.29 -16.77 8.89
CA LYS A 82 -9.99 -18.05 9.13
C LYS A 82 -10.52 -18.67 7.83
N GLY A 83 -10.89 -17.82 6.87
CA GLY A 83 -11.38 -18.25 5.56
C GLY A 83 -10.29 -18.53 4.53
N LEU A 84 -9.09 -17.97 4.72
CA LEU A 84 -7.96 -18.17 3.81
C LEU A 84 -7.31 -19.54 4.04
N LYS A 85 -7.72 -20.51 3.22
CA LYS A 85 -7.17 -21.88 3.23
C LYS A 85 -6.46 -22.14 1.90
N GLY A 86 -5.47 -23.05 1.92
CA GLY A 86 -4.82 -23.49 0.70
C GLY A 86 -3.78 -22.52 0.12
N ILE A 87 -3.30 -21.53 0.90
CA ILE A 87 -2.14 -20.74 0.50
C ILE A 87 -0.97 -21.70 0.30
N ARG A 88 -0.33 -21.64 -0.85
CA ARG A 88 0.83 -22.49 -1.17
C ARG A 88 1.96 -22.23 -0.18
N SER A 89 2.66 -23.27 0.24
CA SER A 89 3.75 -23.17 1.21
C SER A 89 4.92 -22.30 0.77
N ASP A 90 5.10 -22.16 -0.55
CA ASP A 90 6.12 -21.35 -1.22
C ASP A 90 5.63 -19.95 -1.60
N ALA A 91 4.35 -19.62 -1.37
CA ALA A 91 3.82 -18.29 -1.64
C ALA A 91 4.35 -17.24 -0.66
N LEU A 92 4.46 -16.00 -1.11
CA LEU A 92 4.72 -14.85 -0.27
C LEU A 92 3.40 -14.25 0.23
N VAL A 93 3.27 -14.04 1.54
CA VAL A 93 2.17 -13.23 2.11
C VAL A 93 2.68 -11.83 2.37
N LEU A 94 2.10 -10.83 1.72
CA LEU A 94 2.43 -9.42 1.88
C LEU A 94 1.24 -8.69 2.53
N SER A 95 1.45 -8.07 3.68
CA SER A 95 0.40 -7.33 4.40
C SER A 95 0.65 -5.83 4.38
N ILE A 96 -0.39 -5.07 4.02
CA ILE A 96 -0.43 -3.61 4.17
C ILE A 96 -1.34 -3.17 5.32
N ILE A 97 -1.64 -4.08 6.26
CA ILE A 97 -2.64 -3.86 7.32
C ILE A 97 -1.98 -3.23 8.53
N ALA A 98 -2.40 -2.02 8.89
CA ALA A 98 -1.92 -1.32 10.08
C ALA A 98 -2.19 -2.14 11.36
N GLY A 99 -1.20 -2.18 12.27
CA GLY A 99 -1.32 -2.85 13.57
C GLY A 99 -1.36 -4.39 13.51
N ALA A 100 -1.12 -5.00 12.34
CA ALA A 100 -1.07 -6.46 12.19
C ALA A 100 0.41 -6.92 12.08
N ASN A 101 1.00 -7.36 13.19
CA ASN A 101 2.39 -7.82 13.20
C ASN A 101 2.56 -9.18 12.51
N ILE A 102 3.80 -9.49 12.13
CA ILE A 102 4.19 -10.73 11.44
C ILE A 102 3.72 -11.95 12.21
N LYS A 103 3.93 -11.99 13.52
CA LYS A 103 3.54 -13.11 14.39
C LYS A 103 2.02 -13.38 14.32
N LYS A 104 1.20 -12.34 14.36
CA LYS A 104 -0.26 -12.46 14.25
C LYS A 104 -0.68 -13.05 12.92
N ILE A 105 -0.08 -12.57 11.82
CA ILE A 105 -0.39 -13.03 10.47
C ILE A 105 0.10 -14.47 10.26
N SER A 106 1.36 -14.76 10.59
CA SER A 106 1.95 -16.09 10.40
C SER A 106 1.24 -17.17 11.22
N THR A 107 0.86 -16.86 12.46
CA THR A 107 0.08 -17.77 13.32
C THR A 107 -1.34 -17.96 12.77
N GLY A 108 -2.01 -16.89 12.39
CA GLY A 108 -3.39 -16.93 11.91
C GLY A 108 -3.55 -17.68 10.58
N LEU A 109 -2.59 -17.56 9.68
CA LEU A 109 -2.56 -18.25 8.38
C LEU A 109 -1.81 -19.58 8.41
N LYS A 110 -1.09 -19.91 9.51
CA LYS A 110 -0.13 -21.03 9.57
C LYS A 110 0.88 -20.97 8.43
N HIS A 111 1.31 -19.73 8.08
CA HIS A 111 2.21 -19.46 6.96
C HIS A 111 3.44 -18.70 7.47
N LYS A 112 4.65 -19.03 6.96
CA LYS A 112 5.90 -18.53 7.53
C LYS A 112 6.48 -17.34 6.76
N ALA A 113 6.38 -17.34 5.43
CA ALA A 113 6.94 -16.29 4.57
C ALA A 113 6.01 -15.07 4.55
N VAL A 114 6.21 -14.13 5.46
CA VAL A 114 5.36 -12.96 5.65
C VAL A 114 6.18 -11.67 5.55
N VAL A 115 5.73 -10.76 4.71
CA VAL A 115 6.16 -9.36 4.65
C VAL A 115 5.08 -8.49 5.29
N ARG A 116 5.47 -7.63 6.21
CA ARG A 116 4.63 -6.57 6.76
C ARG A 116 5.07 -5.24 6.21
N SER A 117 4.14 -4.42 5.74
CA SER A 117 4.43 -3.10 5.20
C SER A 117 3.41 -2.06 5.66
N MET A 118 3.82 -0.81 5.62
CA MET A 118 3.00 0.35 5.96
C MET A 118 3.16 1.41 4.88
N PRO A 119 2.33 1.37 3.82
CA PRO A 119 2.24 2.41 2.82
C PRO A 119 1.47 3.63 3.34
N ASN A 120 1.50 4.72 2.57
CA ASN A 120 0.68 5.91 2.84
C ASN A 120 -0.15 6.34 1.63
N THR A 121 -1.09 7.27 1.84
CA THR A 121 -2.08 7.69 0.82
C THR A 121 -1.51 8.26 -0.47
N PRO A 122 -0.38 9.01 -0.50
CA PRO A 122 0.22 9.46 -1.76
C PRO A 122 0.64 8.33 -2.71
N GLY A 123 0.77 7.10 -2.21
CA GLY A 123 0.96 5.92 -3.04
C GLY A 123 -0.12 5.71 -4.11
N GLN A 124 -1.31 6.33 -3.96
CA GLN A 124 -2.37 6.29 -4.98
C GLN A 124 -1.97 6.98 -6.31
N ILE A 125 -0.98 7.86 -6.25
CA ILE A 125 -0.44 8.57 -7.41
C ILE A 125 1.05 8.26 -7.65
N GLY A 126 1.58 7.21 -6.99
CA GLY A 126 2.97 6.81 -7.13
C GLY A 126 3.99 7.67 -6.37
N GLU A 127 3.53 8.56 -5.50
CA GLU A 127 4.34 9.49 -4.68
C GLU A 127 4.33 9.09 -3.19
N GLY A 128 4.09 7.81 -2.91
CA GLY A 128 4.05 7.27 -1.56
C GLY A 128 5.42 6.93 -1.01
N ILE A 129 5.45 6.68 0.29
CA ILE A 129 6.56 6.02 0.99
C ILE A 129 6.02 4.80 1.72
N THR A 130 6.69 3.67 1.57
CA THR A 130 6.31 2.41 2.22
C THR A 130 7.45 1.90 3.08
N VAL A 131 7.25 1.81 4.39
CA VAL A 131 8.20 1.10 5.28
C VAL A 131 7.79 -0.36 5.39
N TRP A 132 8.75 -1.28 5.31
CA TRP A 132 8.44 -2.70 5.35
C TRP A 132 9.54 -3.55 5.98
N THR A 133 9.14 -4.72 6.46
CA THR A 133 10.04 -5.76 7.01
C THR A 133 9.51 -7.15 6.65
N SER A 134 10.31 -8.17 6.89
CA SER A 134 9.94 -9.56 6.57
C SER A 134 10.28 -10.53 7.69
N SER A 135 9.57 -11.65 7.73
CA SER A 135 9.97 -12.81 8.53
C SER A 135 11.27 -13.41 7.98
N LYS A 136 11.99 -14.18 8.82
CA LYS A 136 13.27 -14.82 8.46
C LYS A 136 13.13 -15.87 7.36
N GLU A 137 11.94 -16.40 7.17
CA GLU A 137 11.62 -17.42 6.17
C GLU A 137 11.34 -16.85 4.77
N VAL A 138 11.28 -15.54 4.63
CA VAL A 138 11.16 -14.87 3.31
C VAL A 138 12.51 -14.97 2.61
N THR A 139 12.53 -15.57 1.42
CA THR A 139 13.73 -15.71 0.61
C THR A 139 14.16 -14.39 -0.02
N SER A 140 15.43 -14.30 -0.46
CA SER A 140 15.92 -13.11 -1.18
C SER A 140 15.11 -12.81 -2.44
N GLU A 141 14.68 -13.84 -3.20
CA GLU A 141 13.80 -13.67 -4.36
C GLU A 141 12.45 -13.07 -3.94
N GLN A 142 11.86 -13.54 -2.85
CA GLN A 142 10.60 -13.02 -2.33
C GLN A 142 10.74 -11.59 -1.80
N GLN A 143 11.89 -11.22 -1.22
CA GLN A 143 12.18 -9.85 -0.82
C GLN A 143 12.23 -8.90 -2.04
N GLU A 144 12.88 -9.33 -3.13
CA GLU A 144 12.90 -8.55 -4.37
C GLU A 144 11.50 -8.40 -5.00
N ILE A 145 10.67 -9.44 -4.92
CA ILE A 145 9.26 -9.36 -5.34
C ILE A 145 8.49 -8.36 -4.47
N ALA A 146 8.65 -8.42 -3.14
CA ALA A 146 8.01 -7.48 -2.23
C ALA A 146 8.46 -6.04 -2.51
N ARG A 147 9.76 -5.82 -2.68
CA ARG A 147 10.35 -4.52 -3.05
C ARG A 147 9.73 -3.98 -4.33
N ALA A 148 9.64 -4.79 -5.37
CA ALA A 148 9.05 -4.38 -6.64
C ALA A 148 7.56 -4.02 -6.52
N ILE A 149 6.80 -4.80 -5.73
CA ILE A 149 5.37 -4.53 -5.49
C ILE A 149 5.19 -3.22 -4.69
N LEU A 150 5.95 -3.03 -3.60
CA LEU A 150 5.84 -1.86 -2.74
C LEU A 150 6.37 -0.61 -3.44
N GLY A 151 7.47 -0.73 -4.19
CA GLY A 151 8.02 0.33 -5.03
C GLY A 151 7.08 0.78 -6.17
N ALA A 152 6.02 0.02 -6.45
CA ALA A 152 4.97 0.48 -7.38
C ALA A 152 4.15 1.66 -6.82
N LEU A 153 4.18 1.88 -5.51
CA LEU A 153 3.49 2.98 -4.82
C LEU A 153 4.34 4.26 -4.66
N GLY A 154 5.63 4.22 -4.99
CA GLY A 154 6.60 5.29 -4.76
C GLY A 154 7.90 4.75 -4.19
N ASP A 155 8.47 5.42 -3.19
CA ASP A 155 9.66 4.96 -2.50
C ASP A 155 9.36 3.87 -1.47
N GLU A 156 10.34 3.02 -1.18
CA GLU A 156 10.23 1.98 -0.15
C GLU A 156 11.48 1.95 0.74
N VAL A 157 11.29 1.60 1.99
CA VAL A 157 12.37 1.48 2.99
C VAL A 157 12.23 0.16 3.72
N PHE A 158 13.22 -0.72 3.55
CA PHE A 158 13.32 -1.94 4.34
C PHE A 158 13.92 -1.63 5.72
N VAL A 159 13.34 -2.22 6.77
CA VAL A 159 13.84 -2.15 8.14
C VAL A 159 13.94 -3.57 8.72
N GLU A 160 14.99 -3.83 9.50
CA GLU A 160 15.19 -5.14 10.11
C GLU A 160 14.28 -5.36 11.32
N ASP A 161 14.07 -4.34 12.13
CA ASP A 161 13.23 -4.40 13.32
C ASP A 161 11.78 -4.02 13.01
N GLU A 162 10.87 -4.95 13.26
CA GLU A 162 9.43 -4.76 13.04
C GLU A 162 8.83 -3.59 13.84
N SER A 163 9.44 -3.19 14.96
CA SER A 163 8.97 -2.07 15.80
C SER A 163 8.97 -0.74 15.05
N TYR A 164 9.85 -0.57 14.05
CA TYR A 164 9.89 0.63 13.21
C TYR A 164 8.59 0.87 12.41
N LEU A 165 7.81 -0.19 12.14
CA LEU A 165 6.55 -0.02 11.39
C LEU A 165 5.47 0.70 12.20
N ASP A 166 5.50 0.59 13.52
CA ASP A 166 4.58 1.33 14.37
C ASP A 166 4.98 2.82 14.43
N MET A 167 6.28 3.11 14.48
CA MET A 167 6.81 4.48 14.35
C MET A 167 6.53 5.06 12.96
N ALA A 168 6.73 4.27 11.89
CA ALA A 168 6.40 4.66 10.53
C ALA A 168 4.90 4.95 10.34
N THR A 169 4.03 4.22 11.05
CA THR A 169 2.59 4.50 11.03
C THR A 169 2.29 5.92 11.54
N ALA A 170 2.95 6.35 12.61
CA ALA A 170 2.79 7.71 13.15
C ALA A 170 3.43 8.77 12.25
N LEU A 171 4.63 8.50 11.71
CA LEU A 171 5.41 9.48 10.94
C LEU A 171 4.91 9.61 9.49
N SER A 172 4.97 8.53 8.72
CA SER A 172 4.68 8.52 7.27
C SER A 172 3.28 8.02 6.94
N GLY A 173 2.75 7.06 7.69
CA GLY A 173 1.40 6.54 7.48
C GLY A 173 0.31 7.60 7.75
N SER A 174 0.43 8.31 8.88
CA SER A 174 -0.45 9.42 9.25
C SER A 174 0.03 10.77 8.70
N GLY A 175 1.27 10.87 8.26
CA GLY A 175 1.93 12.09 7.79
C GLY A 175 1.12 12.92 6.80
N PRO A 176 0.48 12.32 5.78
CA PRO A 176 -0.36 13.09 4.85
C PRO A 176 -1.46 13.89 5.53
N ALA A 177 -2.06 13.37 6.61
CA ALA A 177 -3.09 14.10 7.36
C ALA A 177 -2.53 15.37 8.02
N TYR A 178 -1.29 15.32 8.52
CA TYR A 178 -0.62 16.49 9.12
C TYR A 178 -0.33 17.56 8.06
N VAL A 179 0.14 17.13 6.89
CA VAL A 179 0.39 18.03 5.75
C VAL A 179 -0.90 18.69 5.29
N PHE A 180 -2.00 17.93 5.18
CA PHE A 180 -3.30 18.49 4.78
C PHE A 180 -3.84 19.49 5.81
N LEU A 181 -3.75 19.17 7.11
CA LEU A 181 -4.18 20.09 8.17
C LEU A 181 -3.37 21.39 8.14
N PHE A 182 -2.06 21.30 8.02
CA PHE A 182 -1.18 22.47 7.90
C PHE A 182 -1.48 23.30 6.65
N THR A 183 -1.69 22.63 5.51
CA THR A 183 -2.07 23.26 4.25
C THR A 183 -3.39 24.02 4.38
N GLU A 184 -4.42 23.38 4.97
CA GLU A 184 -5.73 23.98 5.19
C GLU A 184 -5.63 25.24 6.07
N ALA A 185 -4.90 25.15 7.18
CA ALA A 185 -4.69 26.28 8.09
C ALA A 185 -4.00 27.48 7.41
N LEU A 186 -3.00 27.22 6.55
CA LEU A 186 -2.35 28.28 5.78
C LEU A 186 -3.28 28.91 4.74
N ILE A 187 -4.10 28.12 4.07
CA ILE A 187 -5.09 28.63 3.11
C ILE A 187 -6.10 29.54 3.83
N ASP A 188 -6.60 29.11 4.96
CA ASP A 188 -7.56 29.89 5.77
C ASP A 188 -6.93 31.19 6.30
N ALA A 189 -5.65 31.15 6.73
CA ALA A 189 -4.92 32.36 7.06
C ALA A 189 -4.81 33.34 5.88
N GLY A 190 -4.53 32.81 4.68
CA GLY A 190 -4.51 33.63 3.46
C GLY A 190 -5.85 34.30 3.16
N VAL A 191 -6.94 33.58 3.34
CA VAL A 191 -8.29 34.14 3.18
C VAL A 191 -8.56 35.22 4.24
N HIS A 192 -8.13 35.00 5.49
CA HIS A 192 -8.25 36.00 6.56
C HIS A 192 -7.46 37.28 6.29
N MET A 193 -6.32 37.17 5.60
CA MET A 193 -5.54 38.32 5.14
C MET A 193 -6.16 39.07 3.96
N GLY A 194 -7.27 38.57 3.37
CA GLY A 194 -7.99 39.21 2.28
C GLY A 194 -7.76 38.62 0.89
N PHE A 195 -7.00 37.54 0.75
CA PHE A 195 -6.88 36.86 -0.53
C PHE A 195 -8.16 36.10 -0.89
N PRO A 196 -8.61 36.11 -2.14
CA PRO A 196 -9.59 35.15 -2.62
C PRO A 196 -9.10 33.71 -2.40
N ARG A 197 -9.99 32.79 -1.94
CA ARG A 197 -9.60 31.42 -1.57
C ARG A 197 -8.77 30.72 -2.68
N ARG A 198 -9.14 30.86 -3.93
CA ARG A 198 -8.41 30.29 -5.07
C ARG A 198 -6.96 30.77 -5.14
N ILE A 199 -6.71 32.03 -4.83
CA ILE A 199 -5.35 32.62 -4.85
C ILE A 199 -4.58 32.12 -3.61
N ALA A 200 -5.19 32.12 -2.43
CA ALA A 200 -4.57 31.59 -1.20
C ALA A 200 -4.16 30.13 -1.39
N GLU A 201 -5.02 29.29 -1.95
CA GLU A 201 -4.75 27.89 -2.25
C GLU A 201 -3.55 27.74 -3.20
N GLN A 202 -3.53 28.47 -4.30
CA GLN A 202 -2.43 28.44 -5.28
C GLN A 202 -1.10 28.84 -4.65
N LEU A 203 -1.08 29.90 -3.84
CA LEU A 203 0.12 30.36 -3.14
C LEU A 203 0.64 29.31 -2.16
N VAL A 204 -0.23 28.76 -1.33
CA VAL A 204 0.13 27.79 -0.29
C VAL A 204 0.64 26.49 -0.91
N LEU A 205 -0.09 25.90 -1.86
CA LEU A 205 0.30 24.65 -2.50
C LEU A 205 1.66 24.77 -3.20
N GLN A 206 1.88 25.88 -3.94
CA GLN A 206 3.17 26.09 -4.60
C GLN A 206 4.30 26.36 -3.60
N THR A 207 4.03 27.06 -2.49
CA THR A 207 5.01 27.28 -1.44
C THR A 207 5.47 25.97 -0.81
N ILE A 208 4.52 25.08 -0.42
CA ILE A 208 4.84 23.79 0.19
C ILE A 208 5.65 22.94 -0.80
N LYS A 209 5.17 22.80 -2.03
CA LYS A 209 5.85 22.04 -3.08
C LYS A 209 7.26 22.56 -3.35
N GLY A 210 7.40 23.87 -3.50
CA GLY A 210 8.69 24.52 -3.77
C GLY A 210 9.66 24.41 -2.61
N SER A 211 9.18 24.49 -1.37
CA SER A 211 10.00 24.33 -0.17
C SER A 211 10.60 22.93 -0.06
N ILE A 212 9.83 21.89 -0.33
CA ILE A 212 10.32 20.51 -0.34
C ILE A 212 11.33 20.30 -1.48
N ALA A 213 11.04 20.80 -2.67
CA ALA A 213 11.97 20.73 -3.80
C ALA A 213 13.30 21.47 -3.49
N TYR A 214 13.22 22.65 -2.88
CA TYR A 214 14.38 23.41 -2.48
C TYR A 214 15.20 22.72 -1.37
N TYR A 215 14.53 22.09 -0.40
CA TYR A 215 15.18 21.31 0.64
C TYR A 215 16.08 20.20 0.04
N HIS A 216 15.58 19.47 -0.95
CA HIS A 216 16.36 18.45 -1.66
C HIS A 216 17.52 19.06 -2.48
N TYR A 217 17.27 20.22 -3.12
CA TYR A 217 18.28 20.89 -3.95
C TYR A 217 19.43 21.49 -3.11
N ALA A 218 19.11 22.08 -1.98
CA ALA A 218 20.08 22.86 -1.20
C ALA A 218 21.03 22.00 -0.36
N GLU A 219 20.71 20.73 -0.12
CA GLU A 219 21.47 19.80 0.75
C GLU A 219 21.86 20.40 2.11
N ARG A 220 21.04 21.33 2.62
CA ARG A 220 21.27 22.06 3.87
C ARG A 220 20.11 21.83 4.82
N HIS A 221 20.42 21.96 6.12
CA HIS A 221 19.39 21.95 7.16
C HIS A 221 18.39 23.08 6.93
N PRO A 222 17.06 22.82 6.98
CA PRO A 222 16.02 23.84 6.82
C PRO A 222 16.06 24.90 7.90
#